data_d8f22a4914b7fe9e582781bfd8229e5c
#
_entry.id   d8f22a4914b7fe9e582781bfd8229e5c
#
_cell.length_a   1.000
_cell.length_b   1.000
_cell.length_c   1.000
_cell.angle_alpha   90.00
_cell.angle_beta   90.00
_cell.angle_gamma   90.00
#
_symmetry.space_group_name_H-M   'P 1'
#
loop_
_entity.id
_entity.type
_entity.pdbx_description
1 polymer ?
#
loop_
_entity_poly.entity_id
_entity_poly.type
_entity_poly.pdbx_seq_one_letter_code
_entity_poly.pdbx_strand_id
1 'polypeptide(L)' 'IGGDDTNTTAADLAKYLKTNNYNLTVVGLPKTIDNDVFPIRQSLGAWTAAEEGAKFFANVVNEQSANPRMLIIHEVMG' A
#
# COMPACT_ATOMS: atom_id res chain seq x y z
N ILE A 1 2.29 6.84 -9.84
CA ILE A 1 1.58 6.01 -8.85
C ILE A 1 2.58 5.09 -8.19
N GLY A 2 2.71 5.13 -6.87
CA GLY A 2 3.64 4.27 -6.15
C GLY A 2 3.80 4.62 -4.69
N GLY A 3 4.83 4.04 -4.06
CA GLY A 3 5.15 4.24 -2.65
C GLY A 3 5.90 5.55 -2.38
N ASP A 4 6.58 5.59 -1.23
CA ASP A 4 7.27 6.79 -0.76
C ASP A 4 8.34 7.27 -1.74
N ASP A 5 9.19 6.37 -2.22
CA ASP A 5 10.27 6.74 -3.13
C ASP A 5 9.74 7.25 -4.47
N THR A 6 8.69 6.64 -5.00
CA THR A 6 8.04 7.07 -6.23
C THR A 6 7.47 8.48 -6.08
N ASN A 7 6.77 8.76 -4.98
CA ASN A 7 6.19 10.06 -4.73
C ASN A 7 7.24 11.12 -4.39
N THR A 8 8.32 10.76 -3.73
CA THR A 8 9.47 11.63 -3.54
C THR A 8 10.11 12.01 -4.87
N THR A 9 10.32 11.04 -5.74
CA THR A 9 10.82 11.27 -7.11
C THR A 9 9.89 12.18 -7.90
N ALA A 10 8.58 11.97 -7.79
CA ALA A 10 7.59 12.84 -8.44
C ALA A 10 7.68 14.29 -7.96
N ALA A 11 7.87 14.50 -6.67
CA ALA A 11 8.05 15.84 -6.09
C ALA A 11 9.35 16.50 -6.58
N ASP A 12 10.45 15.75 -6.63
CA ASP A 12 11.73 16.23 -7.14
C ASP A 12 11.65 16.57 -8.64
N LEU A 13 10.96 15.74 -9.41
CA LEU A 13 10.71 16.00 -10.82
C LEU A 13 9.88 17.27 -11.01
N ALA A 14 8.83 17.47 -10.22
CA ALA A 14 8.00 18.67 -10.28
C ALA A 14 8.84 19.93 -10.02
N LYS A 15 9.71 19.88 -9.03
CA LYS A 15 10.64 20.97 -8.71
C LYS A 15 11.61 21.24 -9.85
N TYR A 16 12.20 20.21 -10.41
CA TYR A 16 13.11 20.32 -11.56
C TYR A 16 12.42 20.98 -12.77
N LEU A 17 11.23 20.51 -13.11
CA LEU A 17 10.46 21.03 -14.23
C LEU A 17 10.12 22.51 -14.04
N LYS A 18 9.72 22.90 -12.85
CA LYS A 18 9.44 24.29 -12.51
C LYS A 18 10.68 25.19 -12.62
N THR A 19 11.81 24.73 -12.10
CA THR A 19 13.07 25.48 -12.11
C THR A 19 13.59 25.69 -13.55
N ASN A 20 13.35 24.74 -14.46
CA ASN A 20 13.80 24.79 -15.84
C ASN A 20 12.72 25.29 -16.83
N ASN A 21 11.65 25.87 -16.33
CA ASN A 21 10.56 26.48 -17.12
C ASN A 21 9.85 25.50 -18.07
N TYR A 22 9.76 24.24 -17.71
CA TYR A 22 8.92 23.27 -18.42
C TYR A 22 7.46 23.43 -18.03
N ASN A 23 6.58 23.39 -19.01
CA ASN A 23 5.14 23.48 -18.79
C ASN A 23 4.53 22.09 -18.64
N LEU A 24 4.88 21.41 -17.56
CA LEU A 24 4.39 20.07 -17.22
C LEU A 24 3.95 20.04 -15.76
N THR A 25 2.83 19.38 -15.51
CA THR A 25 2.33 19.17 -14.16
C THR A 25 2.60 17.73 -13.75
N VAL A 26 3.15 17.55 -12.56
CA VAL A 26 3.39 16.23 -11.97
C VAL A 26 2.40 16.00 -10.84
N VAL A 27 1.70 14.88 -10.88
CA VAL A 27 0.75 14.47 -9.83
C VAL A 27 1.19 13.12 -9.27
N GLY A 28 1.49 13.07 -7.99
CA GLY A 28 1.83 11.84 -7.28
C GLY A 28 0.59 11.23 -6.63
N LEU A 29 0.38 9.95 -6.85
CA LEU A 29 -0.70 9.19 -6.23
C LEU A 29 -0.10 8.09 -5.36
N PRO A 30 -0.38 8.07 -4.04
CA PRO A 30 0.17 7.08 -3.14
C PRO A 30 -0.45 5.70 -3.36
N LYS A 31 0.40 4.70 -3.49
CA LYS A 31 0.04 3.29 -3.59
C LYS A 31 0.84 2.53 -2.55
N THR A 32 0.18 2.05 -1.51
CA THR A 32 0.79 1.24 -0.47
C THR A 32 -0.28 0.44 0.27
N ILE A 33 0.05 -0.80 0.63
CA ILE A 33 -0.82 -1.61 1.47
C ILE A 33 -0.78 -1.17 2.93
N ASP A 34 0.23 -0.41 3.32
CA ASP A 34 0.44 0.02 4.71
C ASP A 34 -0.58 1.08 5.15
N ASN A 35 -1.15 1.81 4.19
CA ASN A 35 -2.17 2.82 4.44
C ASN A 35 -1.76 3.86 5.50
N ASP A 36 -0.49 4.25 5.48
CA ASP A 36 0.15 5.11 6.48
C ASP A 36 0.53 6.49 5.96
N VAL A 37 -0.11 6.94 4.89
CA VAL A 37 0.16 8.24 4.27
C VAL A 37 -0.82 9.28 4.78
N PHE A 38 -0.36 10.15 5.66
CA PHE A 38 -1.17 11.27 6.15
C PHE A 38 -1.21 12.41 5.10
N PRO A 39 -2.35 13.07 4.87
CA PRO A 39 -3.68 12.91 5.47
C PRO A 39 -4.64 12.00 4.67
N ILE A 40 -4.12 11.15 3.83
CA ILE A 40 -4.91 10.29 2.96
C ILE A 40 -5.58 9.19 3.80
N ARG A 41 -6.89 9.06 3.67
CA ARG A 41 -7.66 8.06 4.42
C ARG A 41 -7.44 6.65 3.89
N GLN A 42 -7.23 6.53 2.59
CA GLN A 42 -7.11 5.25 1.93
C GLN A 42 -6.16 5.36 0.75
N SER A 43 -5.00 4.73 0.86
CA SER A 43 -4.06 4.61 -0.23
C SER A 43 -4.49 3.52 -1.21
N LEU A 44 -4.05 3.65 -2.46
CA LEU A 44 -4.34 2.66 -3.49
C LEU A 44 -3.75 1.31 -3.10
N GLY A 45 -4.58 0.27 -3.13
CA GLY A 45 -4.18 -1.10 -2.84
C GLY A 45 -4.39 -1.53 -1.39
N ALA A 46 -4.55 -0.61 -0.43
CA ALA A 46 -4.71 -0.96 0.98
C ALA A 46 -5.98 -1.78 1.24
N TRP A 47 -7.09 -1.37 0.66
CA TRP A 47 -8.36 -2.07 0.82
C TRP A 47 -8.34 -3.46 0.18
N THR A 48 -7.82 -3.54 -1.04
CA THR A 48 -7.67 -4.82 -1.76
C THR A 48 -6.75 -5.77 -0.99
N ALA A 49 -5.65 -5.27 -0.45
CA ALA A 49 -4.74 -6.07 0.36
C ALA A 49 -5.42 -6.62 1.60
N ALA A 50 -6.22 -5.81 2.29
CA ALA A 50 -6.98 -6.24 3.46
C ALA A 50 -7.98 -7.35 3.11
N GLU A 51 -8.72 -7.19 2.02
CA GLU A 51 -9.71 -8.17 1.56
C GLU A 51 -9.06 -9.48 1.15
N GLU A 52 -8.02 -9.41 0.31
CA GLU A 52 -7.31 -10.60 -0.13
C GLU A 52 -6.55 -11.30 1.01
N GLY A 53 -5.99 -10.53 1.93
CA GLY A 53 -5.36 -11.05 3.13
C GLY A 53 -6.34 -11.80 4.03
N ALA A 54 -7.55 -11.29 4.18
CA ALA A 54 -8.61 -11.96 4.93
C ALA A 54 -9.03 -13.28 4.28
N LYS A 55 -9.17 -13.31 2.96
CA LYS A 55 -9.47 -14.55 2.22
C LYS A 55 -8.35 -15.59 2.37
N PHE A 56 -7.11 -15.15 2.25
CA PHE A 56 -5.96 -16.03 2.45
C PHE A 56 -5.94 -16.62 3.85
N PHE A 57 -6.18 -15.78 4.86
CA PHE A 57 -6.24 -16.23 6.26
C PHE A 57 -7.37 -17.25 6.48
N ALA A 58 -8.52 -17.06 5.89
CA ALA A 58 -9.62 -18.02 5.97
C ALA A 58 -9.21 -19.40 5.44
N ASN A 59 -8.46 -19.44 4.35
CA ASN A 59 -7.93 -20.70 3.80
C ASN A 59 -6.91 -21.34 4.76
N VAL A 60 -6.04 -20.55 5.37
CA VAL A 60 -5.07 -21.03 6.38
C VAL A 60 -5.79 -21.61 7.59
N VAL A 61 -6.84 -20.96 8.07
CA VAL A 61 -7.67 -21.46 9.18
C VAL A 61 -8.36 -22.78 8.82
N ASN A 62 -8.87 -22.90 7.60
CA ASN A 62 -9.49 -24.15 7.13
C ASN A 62 -8.47 -25.30 7.09
N GLU A 63 -7.27 -25.06 6.63
CA GLU A 63 -6.19 -26.05 6.66
C GLU A 63 -5.84 -26.47 8.09
N GLN A 64 -5.83 -25.51 9.01
CA GLN A 64 -5.55 -25.73 10.42
C GLN A 64 -6.67 -26.45 11.17
N SER A 65 -7.87 -26.56 10.62
CA SER A 65 -9.00 -27.25 11.25
C SER A 65 -8.72 -28.72 11.51
N ALA A 66 -7.76 -29.31 10.80
CA ALA A 66 -7.27 -30.67 11.04
C ALA A 66 -6.43 -30.80 12.33
N ASN A 67 -6.01 -29.67 12.92
CA ASN A 67 -5.22 -29.64 14.16
C ASN A 67 -5.77 -28.60 15.14
N PRO A 68 -6.83 -28.95 15.91
CA PRO A 68 -7.60 -27.98 16.72
C PRO A 68 -6.82 -27.36 17.89
N ARG A 69 -5.60 -27.80 18.15
CA ARG A 69 -4.78 -27.26 19.23
C ARG A 69 -3.77 -26.21 18.79
N MET A 70 -3.78 -25.82 17.51
CA MET A 70 -2.86 -24.79 17.01
C MET A 70 -3.43 -23.40 17.18
N LEU A 71 -2.58 -22.50 17.67
CA LEU A 71 -2.79 -21.07 17.65
C LEU A 71 -2.17 -20.51 16.38
N ILE A 72 -2.93 -19.71 15.64
CA ILE A 72 -2.43 -19.01 14.46
C ILE A 72 -2.38 -17.54 14.75
N ILE A 73 -1.24 -16.92 14.51
CA ILE A 73 -1.08 -15.46 14.48
C ILE A 73 -0.71 -15.08 13.07
N HIS A 74 -1.55 -14.27 12.44
CA HIS A 74 -1.37 -13.85 11.06
C HIS A 74 -1.07 -12.35 11.04
N GLU A 75 0.18 -12.01 10.77
CA GLU A 75 0.66 -10.63 10.69
C GLU A 75 0.82 -10.22 9.24
N VAL A 76 0.34 -9.04 8.88
CA VAL A 76 0.53 -8.41 7.58
C VAL A 76 1.11 -7.01 7.77
N MET A 77 1.69 -6.46 6.71
CA MET A 77 2.20 -5.09 6.73
C MET A 77 1.05 -4.08 6.78
N GLY A 78 1.29 -2.96 7.46
CA GLY A 78 0.34 -1.87 7.51
C GLY A 78 -0.31 -1.62 8.85
#